data_773855dcc08770321d41433caefa8886
#
_entry.id   773855dcc08770321d41433caefa8886
#
_cell.length_a   1.000
_cell.length_b   1.000
_cell.length_c   1.000
_cell.angle_alpha   90.00
_cell.angle_beta   90.00
_cell.angle_gamma   90.00
#
_symmetry.space_group_name_H-M   'P 1'
#
loop_
_entity.id
_entity.type
_entity.pdbx_description
1 polymer ?
#
loop_
_entity_poly.entity_id
_entity_poly.type
_entity_poly.pdbx_seq_one_letter_code
_entity_poly.pdbx_strand_id
1 'polypeptide(L)'
;PIEQIAKTAGSITEGRDLTRRIGLSRGSDEALRLAGSFDHMFERLEHSFETEKQFASDASHELTPPTAVILAQCSYIGKYAGTEEEYLEGVAVIERQAQKMSLLINRLLDMTRLEFGTRKLAKEDTDVSLLVETLCEEQDTGARGISLERDIKKQLHAQADAHLLSRAVMNLLENARKYGHDNGHIRVKLYDNGDNLILEVEDDGIGIAPEHQDKIWRRFYQVNSSRQAGSGLGLGLSMVRQIVRLHDGDIRVNSRPDAGSCFTVILPKGEKPVL
;
A
#
# COMPACT_ATOMS: atom_id res chain seq x y z
N PRO A 1 -3.52 41.95 -13.07
CA PRO A 1 -3.17 40.52 -13.03
C PRO A 1 -2.51 40.09 -11.71
N ILE A 2 -1.43 40.75 -11.27
CA ILE A 2 -0.67 40.43 -10.05
C ILE A 2 -1.55 40.58 -8.80
N GLU A 3 -2.37 41.59 -8.71
CA GLU A 3 -3.29 41.84 -7.60
C GLU A 3 -4.37 40.74 -7.50
N GLN A 4 -4.85 40.23 -8.62
CA GLN A 4 -5.78 39.10 -8.67
C GLN A 4 -5.12 37.83 -8.23
N ILE A 5 -3.87 37.55 -8.63
CA ILE A 5 -3.08 36.41 -8.16
C ILE A 5 -2.90 36.48 -6.63
N ALA A 6 -2.48 37.64 -6.11
CA ALA A 6 -2.28 37.86 -4.67
C ALA A 6 -3.57 37.67 -3.86
N LYS A 7 -4.70 38.21 -4.36
CA LYS A 7 -6.01 38.10 -3.67
C LYS A 7 -6.51 36.65 -3.66
N THR A 8 -6.39 35.93 -4.78
CA THR A 8 -6.82 34.52 -4.84
C THR A 8 -5.92 33.64 -3.98
N ALA A 9 -4.60 33.81 -4.06
CA ALA A 9 -3.66 33.09 -3.19
C ALA A 9 -3.91 33.36 -1.70
N GLY A 10 -4.16 34.63 -1.31
CA GLY A 10 -4.53 35.01 0.05
C GLY A 10 -5.81 34.33 0.54
N SER A 11 -6.85 34.26 -0.31
CA SER A 11 -8.12 33.60 0.07
C SER A 11 -8.00 32.09 0.27
N ILE A 12 -7.04 31.44 -0.38
CA ILE A 12 -6.76 30.02 -0.23
C ILE A 12 -5.97 29.73 1.07
N THR A 13 -5.09 30.66 1.47
CA THR A 13 -4.28 30.54 2.69
C THR A 13 -5.14 30.52 3.97
N GLU A 14 -6.34 31.08 3.93
CA GLU A 14 -7.31 31.02 5.06
C GLU A 14 -8.00 29.65 5.21
N GLY A 15 -7.61 28.64 4.45
CA GLY A 15 -7.88 27.22 4.71
C GLY A 15 -9.30 26.74 4.40
N ARG A 16 -10.11 27.47 3.63
CA ARG A 16 -11.52 27.13 3.44
C ARG A 16 -11.90 26.60 2.06
N ASP A 17 -11.10 26.86 1.01
CA ASP A 17 -11.48 26.47 -0.35
C ASP A 17 -10.25 26.25 -1.23
N LEU A 18 -9.66 25.05 -1.19
CA LEU A 18 -8.54 24.65 -2.04
C LEU A 18 -8.96 24.40 -3.49
N THR A 19 -10.26 24.40 -3.79
CA THR A 19 -10.76 24.15 -5.16
C THR A 19 -10.62 25.36 -6.06
N ARG A 20 -10.39 26.55 -5.48
CA ARG A 20 -10.21 27.79 -6.25
C ARG A 20 -8.96 27.75 -7.10
N ARG A 21 -9.07 28.37 -8.26
CA ARG A 21 -7.95 28.57 -9.18
C ARG A 21 -7.85 30.05 -9.53
N ILE A 22 -6.64 30.50 -9.84
CA ILE A 22 -6.41 31.87 -10.32
C ILE A 22 -7.06 32.04 -11.68
N GLY A 23 -6.92 31.03 -12.56
CA GLY A 23 -7.62 30.96 -13.83
C GLY A 23 -7.38 32.17 -14.73
N LEU A 24 -6.16 32.75 -14.71
CA LEU A 24 -5.85 33.96 -15.47
C LEU A 24 -5.84 33.64 -16.97
N SER A 25 -6.74 34.25 -17.74
CA SER A 25 -6.85 34.04 -19.19
C SER A 25 -6.27 35.20 -20.02
N ARG A 26 -5.89 36.33 -19.40
CA ARG A 26 -5.33 37.53 -20.07
C ARG A 26 -4.27 38.18 -19.17
N GLY A 27 -3.14 38.56 -19.76
CA GLY A 27 -2.04 39.24 -19.08
C GLY A 27 -0.74 39.14 -19.88
N SER A 28 0.38 39.58 -19.30
CA SER A 28 1.70 39.31 -19.88
C SER A 28 2.03 37.82 -19.77
N ASP A 29 2.92 37.32 -20.62
CA ASP A 29 3.34 35.90 -20.60
C ASP A 29 3.88 35.48 -19.24
N GLU A 30 4.57 36.35 -18.52
CA GLU A 30 5.10 36.11 -17.20
C GLU A 30 3.96 35.94 -16.16
N ALA A 31 2.91 36.78 -16.24
CA ALA A 31 1.76 36.72 -15.36
C ALA A 31 0.95 35.44 -15.61
N LEU A 32 0.80 35.02 -16.86
CA LEU A 32 0.12 33.76 -17.23
C LEU A 32 0.90 32.53 -16.72
N ARG A 33 2.22 32.52 -16.90
CA ARG A 33 3.09 31.43 -16.39
C ARG A 33 3.06 31.35 -14.85
N LEU A 34 3.09 32.51 -14.19
CA LEU A 34 3.01 32.55 -12.73
C LEU A 34 1.66 32.03 -12.21
N ALA A 35 0.56 32.47 -12.81
CA ALA A 35 -0.79 31.98 -12.46
C ALA A 35 -0.91 30.46 -12.67
N GLY A 36 -0.41 29.93 -13.80
CA GLY A 36 -0.40 28.49 -14.07
C GLY A 36 0.44 27.69 -13.05
N SER A 37 1.58 28.23 -12.63
CA SER A 37 2.40 27.60 -11.57
C SER A 37 1.69 27.54 -10.24
N PHE A 38 0.96 28.61 -9.87
CA PHE A 38 0.13 28.60 -8.65
C PHE A 38 -1.05 27.64 -8.77
N ASP A 39 -1.75 27.63 -9.90
CA ASP A 39 -2.87 26.72 -10.10
C ASP A 39 -2.44 25.26 -9.99
N HIS A 40 -1.28 24.91 -10.55
CA HIS A 40 -0.70 23.56 -10.38
C HIS A 40 -0.29 23.26 -8.93
N MET A 41 0.25 24.25 -8.21
CA MET A 41 0.55 24.09 -6.79
C MET A 41 -0.73 23.88 -5.97
N PHE A 42 -1.81 24.62 -6.23
CA PHE A 42 -3.09 24.47 -5.55
C PHE A 42 -3.74 23.11 -5.85
N GLU A 43 -3.66 22.64 -7.08
CA GLU A 43 -4.12 21.29 -7.44
C GLU A 43 -3.40 20.21 -6.64
N ARG A 44 -2.09 20.32 -6.48
CA ARG A 44 -1.30 19.39 -5.66
C ARG A 44 -1.68 19.48 -4.19
N LEU A 45 -1.91 20.69 -3.65
CA LEU A 45 -2.34 20.87 -2.26
C LEU A 45 -3.74 20.31 -2.01
N GLU A 46 -4.70 20.58 -2.89
CA GLU A 46 -6.06 20.03 -2.85
C GLU A 46 -6.02 18.51 -2.83
N HIS A 47 -5.30 17.90 -3.77
CA HIS A 47 -5.16 16.47 -3.85
C HIS A 47 -4.50 15.86 -2.60
N SER A 48 -3.49 16.54 -2.05
CA SER A 48 -2.84 16.11 -0.80
C SER A 48 -3.80 16.16 0.39
N PHE A 49 -4.57 17.25 0.50
CA PHE A 49 -5.53 17.44 1.59
C PHE A 49 -6.70 16.46 1.51
N GLU A 50 -7.23 16.22 0.31
CA GLU A 50 -8.27 15.22 0.11
C GLU A 50 -7.78 13.81 0.46
N THR A 51 -6.55 13.50 0.07
CA THR A 51 -5.91 12.21 0.40
C THR A 51 -5.73 12.04 1.91
N GLU A 52 -5.32 13.10 2.62
CA GLU A 52 -5.17 13.08 4.08
C GLU A 52 -6.52 12.96 4.80
N LYS A 53 -7.53 13.71 4.36
CA LYS A 53 -8.90 13.62 4.88
C LYS A 53 -9.48 12.22 4.69
N GLN A 54 -9.32 11.64 3.50
CA GLN A 54 -9.76 10.29 3.21
C GLN A 54 -9.02 9.28 4.12
N PHE A 55 -7.71 9.42 4.28
CA PHE A 55 -6.91 8.59 5.17
C PHE A 55 -7.41 8.62 6.62
N ALA A 56 -7.69 9.80 7.17
CA ALA A 56 -8.22 9.94 8.53
C ALA A 56 -9.61 9.30 8.69
N SER A 57 -10.47 9.48 7.68
CA SER A 57 -11.80 8.86 7.63
C SER A 57 -11.70 7.34 7.59
N ASP A 58 -10.88 6.80 6.69
CA ASP A 58 -10.73 5.35 6.52
C ASP A 58 -10.11 4.70 7.76
N ALA A 59 -9.10 5.35 8.37
CA ALA A 59 -8.52 4.88 9.63
C ALA A 59 -9.56 4.83 10.76
N SER A 60 -10.42 5.85 10.86
CA SER A 60 -11.51 5.91 11.84
C SER A 60 -12.53 4.79 11.60
N HIS A 61 -12.89 4.54 10.35
CA HIS A 61 -13.82 3.47 9.98
C HIS A 61 -13.27 2.07 10.30
N GLU A 62 -11.97 1.86 10.19
CA GLU A 62 -11.32 0.58 10.49
C GLU A 62 -11.04 0.37 11.99
N LEU A 63 -10.85 1.44 12.77
CA LEU A 63 -10.62 1.37 14.22
C LEU A 63 -11.91 1.26 15.03
N THR A 64 -13.02 1.80 14.54
CA THR A 64 -14.31 1.81 15.27
C THR A 64 -14.88 0.40 15.51
N PRO A 65 -14.95 -0.52 14.51
CA PRO A 65 -15.53 -1.84 14.73
C PRO A 65 -14.79 -2.68 15.79
N PRO A 66 -13.46 -2.85 15.75
CA PRO A 66 -12.76 -3.63 16.77
C PRO A 66 -12.92 -3.03 18.17
N THR A 67 -12.93 -1.69 18.28
CA THR A 67 -13.18 -1.00 19.57
C THR A 67 -14.59 -1.31 20.09
N ALA A 68 -15.60 -1.29 19.23
CA ALA A 68 -16.98 -1.62 19.61
C ALA A 68 -17.11 -3.08 20.09
N VAL A 69 -16.41 -4.02 19.42
CA VAL A 69 -16.39 -5.44 19.84
C VAL A 69 -15.71 -5.59 21.21
N ILE A 70 -14.58 -4.91 21.44
CA ILE A 70 -13.90 -4.93 22.75
C ILE A 70 -14.84 -4.42 23.85
N LEU A 71 -15.50 -3.27 23.65
CA LEU A 71 -16.42 -2.70 24.62
C LEU A 71 -17.63 -3.61 24.90
N ALA A 72 -18.20 -4.20 23.84
CA ALA A 72 -19.31 -5.15 23.97
C ALA A 72 -18.88 -6.38 24.77
N GLN A 73 -17.68 -6.93 24.48
CA GLN A 73 -17.17 -8.10 25.15
C GLN A 73 -16.82 -7.83 26.64
N CYS A 74 -16.24 -6.68 26.95
CA CYS A 74 -16.02 -6.25 28.33
C CYS A 74 -17.35 -6.13 29.10
N SER A 75 -18.39 -5.57 28.46
CA SER A 75 -19.72 -5.44 29.07
C SER A 75 -20.37 -6.82 29.28
N TYR A 76 -20.20 -7.73 28.33
CA TYR A 76 -20.70 -9.10 28.43
C TYR A 76 -20.03 -9.84 29.60
N ILE A 77 -18.70 -9.84 29.65
CA ILE A 77 -17.93 -10.47 30.71
C ILE A 77 -18.36 -9.94 32.10
N GLY A 78 -18.49 -8.60 32.23
CA GLY A 78 -18.83 -7.97 33.50
C GLY A 78 -20.26 -8.23 34.00
N LYS A 79 -21.19 -8.62 33.11
CA LYS A 79 -22.61 -8.79 33.46
C LYS A 79 -23.11 -10.23 33.43
N TYR A 80 -22.54 -11.05 32.55
CA TYR A 80 -23.15 -12.31 32.17
C TYR A 80 -22.22 -13.50 32.28
N ALA A 81 -20.89 -13.32 32.25
CA ALA A 81 -19.96 -14.45 32.37
C ALA A 81 -20.05 -15.04 33.78
N GLY A 82 -20.46 -16.29 33.86
CA GLY A 82 -20.64 -17.05 35.13
C GLY A 82 -19.64 -18.17 35.31
N THR A 83 -18.92 -18.54 34.22
CA THR A 83 -17.94 -19.64 34.24
C THR A 83 -16.56 -19.13 33.84
N GLU A 84 -15.52 -19.84 34.26
CA GLU A 84 -14.13 -19.55 33.91
C GLU A 84 -13.93 -19.65 32.38
N GLU A 85 -14.60 -20.58 31.73
CA GLU A 85 -14.53 -20.81 30.29
C GLU A 85 -15.08 -19.60 29.51
N GLU A 86 -16.23 -19.03 29.92
CA GLU A 86 -16.81 -17.82 29.33
C GLU A 86 -15.91 -16.60 29.53
N TYR A 87 -15.23 -16.45 30.67
CA TYR A 87 -14.25 -15.42 30.92
C TYR A 87 -13.05 -15.55 29.98
N LEU A 88 -12.47 -16.73 29.84
CA LEU A 88 -11.32 -16.99 28.99
C LEU A 88 -11.65 -16.76 27.51
N GLU A 89 -12.82 -17.21 27.04
CA GLU A 89 -13.27 -16.95 25.68
C GLU A 89 -13.44 -15.45 25.43
N GLY A 90 -14.06 -14.73 26.36
CA GLY A 90 -14.23 -13.28 26.26
C GLY A 90 -12.91 -12.52 26.21
N VAL A 91 -11.95 -12.89 27.05
CA VAL A 91 -10.59 -12.31 27.04
C VAL A 91 -9.89 -12.60 25.71
N ALA A 92 -10.00 -13.80 25.18
CA ALA A 92 -9.41 -14.16 23.89
C ALA A 92 -9.99 -13.36 22.72
N VAL A 93 -11.29 -13.01 22.78
CA VAL A 93 -11.90 -12.10 21.78
C VAL A 93 -11.31 -10.70 21.88
N ILE A 94 -11.17 -10.16 23.09
CA ILE A 94 -10.58 -8.83 23.34
C ILE A 94 -9.14 -8.79 22.82
N GLU A 95 -8.35 -9.81 23.15
CA GLU A 95 -6.95 -9.92 22.74
C GLU A 95 -6.82 -9.91 21.21
N ARG A 96 -7.61 -10.72 20.50
CA ARG A 96 -7.62 -10.73 19.02
C ARG A 96 -7.93 -9.35 18.42
N GLN A 97 -8.89 -8.62 19.00
CA GLN A 97 -9.23 -7.28 18.50
C GLN A 97 -8.13 -6.26 18.79
N ALA A 98 -7.52 -6.32 19.98
CA ALA A 98 -6.39 -5.46 20.35
C ALA A 98 -5.17 -5.71 19.46
N GLN A 99 -4.85 -6.96 19.15
CA GLN A 99 -3.79 -7.34 18.21
C GLN A 99 -4.07 -6.81 16.79
N LYS A 100 -5.33 -6.93 16.31
CA LYS A 100 -5.77 -6.38 15.03
C LYS A 100 -5.58 -4.85 14.98
N MET A 101 -5.96 -4.14 16.04
CA MET A 101 -5.78 -2.69 16.15
C MET A 101 -4.30 -2.30 16.16
N SER A 102 -3.47 -3.03 16.92
CA SER A 102 -2.02 -2.79 16.96
C SER A 102 -1.38 -2.96 15.59
N LEU A 103 -1.75 -4.01 14.85
CA LEU A 103 -1.27 -4.23 13.49
C LEU A 103 -1.71 -3.09 12.53
N LEU A 104 -2.97 -2.64 12.64
CA LEU A 104 -3.47 -1.52 11.84
C LEU A 104 -2.68 -0.25 12.12
N ILE A 105 -2.51 0.11 13.40
CA ILE A 105 -1.77 1.31 13.80
C ILE A 105 -0.33 1.27 13.27
N ASN A 106 0.36 0.14 13.41
CA ASN A 106 1.72 -0.01 12.91
C ASN A 106 1.79 0.16 11.39
N ARG A 107 0.86 -0.43 10.63
CA ARG A 107 0.78 -0.26 9.18
C ARG A 107 0.51 1.19 8.76
N LEU A 108 -0.34 1.92 9.52
CA LEU A 108 -0.61 3.34 9.30
C LEU A 108 0.63 4.19 9.56
N LEU A 109 1.33 3.96 10.68
CA LEU A 109 2.56 4.68 11.02
C LEU A 109 3.66 4.44 9.99
N ASP A 110 3.82 3.22 9.52
CA ASP A 110 4.80 2.90 8.50
C ASP A 110 4.48 3.59 7.17
N MET A 111 3.20 3.65 6.80
CA MET A 111 2.77 4.32 5.59
C MET A 111 3.00 5.84 5.66
N THR A 112 2.68 6.46 6.79
CA THR A 112 2.94 7.89 7.00
C THR A 112 4.44 8.20 6.95
N ARG A 113 5.29 7.36 7.54
CA ARG A 113 6.76 7.52 7.49
C ARG A 113 7.31 7.44 6.07
N LEU A 114 6.74 6.56 5.23
CA LEU A 114 7.13 6.42 3.82
C LEU A 114 6.69 7.61 2.98
N GLU A 115 5.53 8.21 3.26
CA GLU A 115 5.00 9.33 2.47
C GLU A 115 5.64 10.67 2.80
N PHE A 116 5.79 10.96 4.08
CA PHE A 116 6.37 12.24 4.50
C PHE A 116 7.89 12.27 4.42
N GLY A 117 8.51 11.21 3.90
CA GLY A 117 9.96 11.15 3.73
C GLY A 117 10.75 11.26 5.06
N THR A 118 10.06 11.07 6.20
CA THR A 118 10.70 11.10 7.52
C THR A 118 11.66 9.95 7.73
N ARG A 119 11.51 8.87 6.95
CA ARG A 119 12.48 7.80 6.86
C ARG A 119 13.41 8.08 5.66
N LYS A 120 14.68 8.37 5.94
CA LYS A 120 15.71 8.39 4.90
C LYS A 120 15.80 6.99 4.28
N LEU A 121 15.64 6.93 2.97
CA LEU A 121 15.82 5.71 2.21
C LEU A 121 17.28 5.27 2.31
N ALA A 122 17.54 4.11 2.87
CA ALA A 122 18.89 3.54 3.01
C ALA A 122 19.16 2.62 1.82
N LYS A 123 19.41 3.22 0.63
CA LYS A 123 19.79 2.43 -0.55
C LYS A 123 21.21 1.92 -0.38
N GLU A 124 21.39 0.62 -0.53
CA GLU A 124 22.65 -0.08 -0.53
C GLU A 124 22.69 -1.12 -1.67
N ASP A 125 23.87 -1.63 -2.00
CA ASP A 125 24.00 -2.70 -3.00
C ASP A 125 23.39 -3.98 -2.44
N THR A 126 22.14 -4.24 -2.82
CA THR A 126 21.33 -5.33 -2.30
C THR A 126 21.28 -6.48 -3.31
N ASP A 127 21.63 -7.70 -2.88
CA ASP A 127 21.38 -8.93 -3.64
C ASP A 127 19.87 -9.23 -3.60
N VAL A 128 19.16 -8.77 -4.64
CA VAL A 128 17.70 -8.94 -4.76
C VAL A 128 17.35 -10.41 -5.00
N SER A 129 18.23 -11.17 -5.62
CA SER A 129 18.02 -12.62 -5.85
C SER A 129 17.94 -13.36 -4.52
N LEU A 130 18.93 -13.16 -3.67
CA LEU A 130 18.98 -13.78 -2.34
C LEU A 130 17.80 -13.34 -1.47
N LEU A 131 17.47 -12.04 -1.50
CA LEU A 131 16.35 -11.48 -0.74
C LEU A 131 15.02 -12.14 -1.15
N VAL A 132 14.71 -12.20 -2.44
CA VAL A 132 13.47 -12.80 -2.95
C VAL A 132 13.43 -14.31 -2.68
N GLU A 133 14.55 -15.02 -2.86
CA GLU A 133 14.64 -16.46 -2.61
C GLU A 133 14.37 -16.77 -1.13
N THR A 134 15.00 -16.05 -0.20
CA THR A 134 14.78 -16.20 1.25
C THR A 134 13.32 -15.97 1.65
N LEU A 135 12.70 -14.90 1.14
CA LEU A 135 11.30 -14.60 1.42
C LEU A 135 10.34 -15.66 0.86
N CYS A 136 10.64 -16.20 -0.31
CA CYS A 136 9.86 -17.31 -0.88
C CYS A 136 9.97 -18.57 -0.01
N GLU A 137 11.16 -18.89 0.52
CA GLU A 137 11.37 -20.03 1.41
C GLU A 137 10.61 -19.90 2.72
N GLU A 138 10.65 -18.73 3.36
CA GLU A 138 9.90 -18.43 4.57
C GLU A 138 8.38 -18.54 4.37
N GLN A 139 7.91 -18.22 3.18
CA GLN A 139 6.49 -18.26 2.82
C GLN A 139 6.01 -19.62 2.29
N ASP A 140 6.88 -20.53 1.94
CA ASP A 140 6.53 -21.86 1.42
C ASP A 140 6.11 -22.81 2.55
N THR A 141 5.02 -22.48 3.20
CA THR A 141 4.49 -23.27 4.35
C THR A 141 3.50 -24.35 3.95
N GLY A 142 3.22 -24.53 2.66
CA GLY A 142 2.21 -25.49 2.17
C GLY A 142 0.78 -25.23 2.67
N ALA A 143 0.52 -24.08 3.28
CA ALA A 143 -0.80 -23.73 3.78
C ALA A 143 -1.81 -23.68 2.63
N ARG A 144 -3.00 -24.23 2.82
CA ARG A 144 -4.06 -24.37 1.80
C ARG A 144 -3.66 -25.21 0.57
N GLY A 145 -2.59 -25.99 0.63
CA GLY A 145 -2.09 -26.80 -0.50
C GLY A 145 -1.55 -25.98 -1.68
N ILE A 146 -1.31 -24.68 -1.50
CA ILE A 146 -0.80 -23.80 -2.55
C ILE A 146 0.68 -24.12 -2.79
N SER A 147 1.05 -24.37 -4.06
CA SER A 147 2.44 -24.57 -4.48
C SER A 147 3.09 -23.25 -4.85
N LEU A 148 4.36 -23.08 -4.48
CA LEU A 148 5.17 -21.91 -4.81
C LEU A 148 6.30 -22.30 -5.77
N GLU A 149 6.19 -21.89 -7.04
CA GLU A 149 7.23 -22.06 -8.06
C GLU A 149 8.16 -20.84 -8.09
N ARG A 150 9.46 -21.07 -8.18
CA ARG A 150 10.50 -20.03 -8.17
C ARG A 150 11.35 -20.12 -9.43
N ASP A 151 11.42 -19.02 -10.17
CA ASP A 151 12.29 -18.83 -11.32
C ASP A 151 13.12 -17.56 -11.09
N ILE A 152 14.14 -17.68 -10.25
CA ILE A 152 14.93 -16.57 -9.76
C ILE A 152 16.32 -16.61 -10.38
N LYS A 153 16.64 -15.67 -11.27
CA LYS A 153 17.97 -15.48 -11.80
C LYS A 153 18.90 -15.04 -10.68
N LYS A 154 20.03 -15.73 -10.52
CA LYS A 154 21.00 -15.49 -9.44
C LYS A 154 21.83 -14.22 -9.66
N GLN A 155 22.34 -13.66 -8.57
CA GLN A 155 23.31 -12.54 -8.58
C GLN A 155 22.76 -11.26 -9.23
N LEU A 156 21.48 -11.00 -9.06
CA LEU A 156 20.87 -9.74 -9.46
C LEU A 156 20.92 -8.74 -8.32
N HIS A 157 21.61 -7.64 -8.52
CA HIS A 157 21.82 -6.58 -7.54
C HIS A 157 21.13 -5.29 -7.98
N ALA A 158 20.65 -4.52 -7.01
CA ALA A 158 20.14 -3.17 -7.20
C ALA A 158 20.48 -2.26 -6.01
N GLN A 159 20.52 -0.95 -6.25
CA GLN A 159 20.59 0.05 -5.19
C GLN A 159 19.23 0.15 -4.51
N ALA A 160 19.03 -0.57 -3.42
CA ALA A 160 17.73 -0.69 -2.75
C ALA A 160 17.86 -0.66 -1.22
N ASP A 161 16.79 -0.21 -0.56
CA ASP A 161 16.57 -0.43 0.88
C ASP A 161 16.00 -1.85 1.04
N ALA A 162 16.86 -2.79 1.45
CA ALA A 162 16.55 -4.20 1.56
C ALA A 162 15.30 -4.46 2.45
N HIS A 163 15.15 -3.71 3.54
CA HIS A 163 14.01 -3.87 4.45
C HIS A 163 12.69 -3.44 3.81
N LEU A 164 12.70 -2.30 3.09
CA LEU A 164 11.50 -1.85 2.37
C LEU A 164 11.16 -2.77 1.20
N LEU A 165 12.18 -3.21 0.46
CA LEU A 165 11.97 -4.14 -0.64
C LEU A 165 11.41 -5.49 -0.16
N SER A 166 11.97 -6.05 0.92
CA SER A 166 11.41 -7.26 1.57
C SER A 166 9.95 -7.10 1.90
N ARG A 167 9.58 -5.94 2.42
CA ARG A 167 8.20 -5.64 2.78
C ARG A 167 7.27 -5.55 1.57
N ALA A 168 7.75 -5.02 0.45
CA ALA A 168 6.99 -5.00 -0.80
C ALA A 168 6.76 -6.42 -1.33
N VAL A 169 7.81 -7.24 -1.38
CA VAL A 169 7.73 -8.63 -1.82
C VAL A 169 6.79 -9.45 -0.94
N MET A 170 6.90 -9.32 0.39
CA MET A 170 6.02 -9.99 1.34
C MET A 170 4.55 -9.64 1.12
N ASN A 171 4.22 -8.35 0.91
CA ASN A 171 2.84 -7.94 0.62
C ASN A 171 2.29 -8.57 -0.67
N LEU A 172 3.13 -8.72 -1.70
CA LEU A 172 2.72 -9.38 -2.96
C LEU A 172 2.48 -10.88 -2.74
N LEU A 173 3.38 -11.58 -2.03
CA LEU A 173 3.24 -12.99 -1.69
C LEU A 173 2.01 -13.25 -0.80
N GLU A 174 1.80 -12.41 0.24
CA GLU A 174 0.60 -12.49 1.08
C GLU A 174 -0.69 -12.31 0.27
N ASN A 175 -0.71 -11.38 -0.70
CA ASN A 175 -1.86 -11.19 -1.57
C ASN A 175 -2.10 -12.39 -2.47
N ALA A 176 -1.06 -12.93 -3.11
CA ALA A 176 -1.15 -14.10 -3.96
C ALA A 176 -1.71 -15.32 -3.19
N ARG A 177 -1.26 -15.54 -1.94
CA ARG A 177 -1.78 -16.62 -1.08
C ARG A 177 -3.21 -16.39 -0.62
N LYS A 178 -3.54 -15.14 -0.31
CA LYS A 178 -4.87 -14.79 0.20
C LYS A 178 -5.95 -14.94 -0.85
N TYR A 179 -5.65 -14.52 -2.06
CA TYR A 179 -6.62 -14.49 -3.17
C TYR A 179 -6.46 -15.64 -4.15
N GLY A 180 -5.40 -16.46 -4.01
CA GLY A 180 -5.22 -17.70 -4.72
C GLY A 180 -6.26 -18.76 -4.35
N HIS A 181 -6.47 -19.73 -5.21
CA HIS A 181 -7.32 -20.88 -4.95
C HIS A 181 -6.68 -21.87 -3.98
N ASP A 182 -7.49 -22.67 -3.28
CA ASP A 182 -7.00 -23.82 -2.54
C ASP A 182 -6.41 -24.84 -3.52
N ASN A 183 -5.23 -25.39 -3.18
CA ASN A 183 -4.41 -26.22 -4.06
C ASN A 183 -3.97 -25.51 -5.35
N GLY A 184 -3.93 -24.17 -5.34
CA GLY A 184 -3.52 -23.33 -6.45
C GLY A 184 -2.00 -23.22 -6.60
N HIS A 185 -1.58 -22.31 -7.48
CA HIS A 185 -0.18 -22.11 -7.82
C HIS A 185 0.19 -20.62 -7.71
N ILE A 186 1.33 -20.38 -7.09
CA ILE A 186 1.98 -19.07 -7.11
C ILE A 186 3.30 -19.23 -7.83
N ARG A 187 3.61 -18.33 -8.75
CA ARG A 187 4.90 -18.29 -9.44
C ARG A 187 5.59 -16.97 -9.18
N VAL A 188 6.84 -17.04 -8.77
CA VAL A 188 7.70 -15.88 -8.57
C VAL A 188 8.84 -15.94 -9.57
N LYS A 189 8.95 -14.90 -10.42
CA LYS A 189 10.05 -14.75 -11.36
C LYS A 189 10.86 -13.52 -11.05
N LEU A 190 12.18 -13.65 -11.09
CA LEU A 190 13.10 -12.52 -11.01
C LEU A 190 14.13 -12.62 -12.13
N TYR A 191 14.15 -11.61 -12.98
CA TYR A 191 15.08 -11.53 -14.12
C TYR A 191 15.48 -10.08 -14.39
N ASP A 192 16.39 -9.85 -15.32
CA ASP A 192 16.74 -8.52 -15.79
C ASP A 192 16.48 -8.32 -17.27
N ASN A 193 16.24 -7.09 -17.68
CA ASN A 193 16.10 -6.69 -19.07
C ASN A 193 17.20 -5.68 -19.50
N GLY A 194 18.36 -5.71 -18.84
CA GLY A 194 19.46 -4.76 -19.03
C GLY A 194 19.53 -3.77 -17.89
N ASP A 195 18.79 -2.68 -17.97
CA ASP A 195 18.84 -1.57 -17.00
C ASP A 195 18.00 -1.80 -15.74
N ASN A 196 16.97 -2.65 -15.84
CA ASN A 196 16.01 -2.88 -14.76
C ASN A 196 16.01 -4.34 -14.30
N LEU A 197 15.71 -4.55 -13.03
CA LEU A 197 15.26 -5.83 -12.48
C LEU A 197 13.74 -5.91 -12.60
N ILE A 198 13.26 -7.06 -12.99
CA ILE A 198 11.84 -7.35 -13.13
C ILE A 198 11.49 -8.47 -12.15
N LEU A 199 10.61 -8.16 -11.20
CA LEU A 199 10.03 -9.14 -10.30
C LEU A 199 8.55 -9.33 -10.64
N GLU A 200 8.18 -10.55 -10.97
CA GLU A 200 6.79 -10.94 -11.23
C GLU A 200 6.32 -11.89 -10.13
N VAL A 201 5.15 -11.60 -9.57
CA VAL A 201 4.42 -12.48 -8.66
C VAL A 201 3.07 -12.77 -9.30
N GLU A 202 2.89 -14.01 -9.70
CA GLU A 202 1.71 -14.52 -10.42
C GLU A 202 0.95 -15.49 -9.52
N ASP A 203 -0.37 -15.37 -9.47
CA ASP A 203 -1.30 -16.29 -8.83
C ASP A 203 -2.37 -16.75 -9.81
N ASP A 204 -2.94 -17.92 -9.58
CA ASP A 204 -4.06 -18.49 -10.34
C ASP A 204 -5.42 -18.27 -9.64
N GLY A 205 -5.50 -17.25 -8.79
CA GLY A 205 -6.66 -16.98 -7.94
C GLY A 205 -7.84 -16.32 -8.63
N ILE A 206 -8.69 -15.67 -7.82
CA ILE A 206 -9.95 -15.05 -8.25
C ILE A 206 -9.79 -13.92 -9.28
N GLY A 207 -8.59 -13.39 -9.45
CA GLY A 207 -8.32 -12.28 -10.35
C GLY A 207 -8.98 -10.96 -9.96
N ILE A 208 -8.80 -9.94 -10.80
CA ILE A 208 -9.24 -8.56 -10.57
C ILE A 208 -9.95 -8.04 -11.82
N ALA A 209 -11.21 -7.64 -11.67
CA ALA A 209 -11.97 -7.05 -12.78
C ALA A 209 -11.38 -5.70 -13.22
N PRO A 210 -11.47 -5.34 -14.51
CA PRO A 210 -10.84 -4.13 -15.06
C PRO A 210 -11.19 -2.84 -14.30
N GLU A 211 -12.43 -2.70 -13.87
CA GLU A 211 -12.91 -1.51 -13.14
C GLU A 211 -12.29 -1.35 -11.74
N HIS A 212 -11.58 -2.36 -11.24
CA HIS A 212 -10.90 -2.35 -9.96
C HIS A 212 -9.38 -2.16 -10.08
N GLN A 213 -8.77 -2.46 -11.24
CA GLN A 213 -7.32 -2.49 -11.41
C GLN A 213 -6.63 -1.14 -11.13
N ASP A 214 -7.26 -0.03 -11.45
CA ASP A 214 -6.76 1.30 -11.09
C ASP A 214 -7.01 1.65 -9.61
N LYS A 215 -8.00 1.01 -8.98
CA LYS A 215 -8.44 1.32 -7.62
C LYS A 215 -7.69 0.53 -6.56
N ILE A 216 -7.16 -0.66 -6.89
CA ILE A 216 -6.42 -1.51 -5.93
C ILE A 216 -5.18 -0.83 -5.35
N TRP A 217 -4.68 0.22 -5.98
CA TRP A 217 -3.55 1.02 -5.51
C TRP A 217 -3.95 2.08 -4.49
N ARG A 218 -5.26 2.31 -4.29
CA ARG A 218 -5.77 3.22 -3.27
C ARG A 218 -5.71 2.55 -1.90
N ARG A 219 -5.47 3.35 -0.87
CA ARG A 219 -5.49 2.89 0.53
C ARG A 219 -6.88 2.39 0.89
N PHE A 220 -6.93 1.37 1.73
CA PHE A 220 -8.16 0.75 2.26
C PHE A 220 -9.11 0.22 1.17
N TYR A 221 -8.67 0.20 -0.09
CA TYR A 221 -9.50 -0.31 -1.16
C TYR A 221 -9.48 -1.83 -1.18
N GLN A 222 -10.67 -2.41 -1.24
CA GLN A 222 -10.91 -3.85 -1.37
C GLN A 222 -11.99 -4.10 -2.42
N VAL A 223 -11.79 -5.08 -3.29
CA VAL A 223 -12.72 -5.41 -4.40
C VAL A 223 -14.05 -5.94 -3.87
N ASN A 224 -14.01 -6.73 -2.80
CA ASN A 224 -15.19 -7.23 -2.12
C ASN A 224 -15.23 -6.70 -0.70
N SER A 225 -16.20 -5.85 -0.41
CA SER A 225 -16.60 -5.48 0.95
C SER A 225 -17.23 -6.66 1.71
N SER A 226 -17.30 -7.86 1.12
CA SER A 226 -17.74 -9.07 1.79
C SER A 226 -16.72 -9.39 2.89
N ARG A 227 -17.09 -8.97 4.08
CA ARG A 227 -16.49 -9.14 5.39
C ARG A 227 -16.28 -10.62 5.75
N GLN A 228 -15.55 -11.34 4.97
CA GLN A 228 -14.98 -12.59 5.45
C GLN A 228 -13.94 -12.21 6.50
N ALA A 229 -14.14 -12.73 7.70
CA ALA A 229 -13.20 -12.58 8.81
C ALA A 229 -11.80 -12.96 8.32
N GLY A 230 -10.90 -11.97 8.21
CA GLY A 230 -9.55 -12.18 7.66
C GLY A 230 -9.21 -11.32 6.42
N SER A 231 -10.15 -10.54 5.88
CA SER A 231 -9.80 -9.62 4.79
C SER A 231 -8.78 -8.58 5.31
N GLY A 232 -7.62 -8.46 4.67
CA GLY A 232 -6.57 -7.51 5.05
C GLY A 232 -7.09 -6.08 4.96
N LEU A 233 -6.33 -5.14 5.51
CA LEU A 233 -6.72 -3.74 5.68
C LEU A 233 -6.74 -2.91 4.37
N GLY A 234 -6.51 -3.49 3.20
CA GLY A 234 -6.43 -2.74 1.94
C GLY A 234 -5.23 -1.79 1.84
N LEU A 235 -4.21 -1.98 2.68
CA LEU A 235 -3.00 -1.14 2.71
C LEU A 235 -1.81 -1.77 1.98
N GLY A 236 -1.82 -3.08 1.72
CA GLY A 236 -0.67 -3.81 1.19
C GLY A 236 -0.22 -3.29 -0.18
N LEU A 237 -1.10 -3.25 -1.18
CA LEU A 237 -0.74 -2.83 -2.55
C LEU A 237 -0.39 -1.34 -2.64
N SER A 238 -1.05 -0.48 -1.87
CA SER A 238 -0.70 0.95 -1.81
C SER A 238 0.71 1.14 -1.23
N MET A 239 1.09 0.32 -0.23
CA MET A 239 2.44 0.30 0.34
C MET A 239 3.47 -0.22 -0.67
N VAL A 240 3.18 -1.30 -1.40
CA VAL A 240 4.06 -1.81 -2.47
C VAL A 240 4.33 -0.71 -3.49
N ARG A 241 3.28 -0.04 -3.98
CA ARG A 241 3.42 1.05 -4.96
C ARG A 241 4.28 2.20 -4.43
N GLN A 242 4.11 2.58 -3.16
CA GLN A 242 4.92 3.62 -2.54
C GLN A 242 6.38 3.21 -2.39
N ILE A 243 6.66 1.99 -1.94
CA ILE A 243 8.02 1.46 -1.82
C ILE A 243 8.70 1.43 -3.18
N VAL A 244 8.04 0.90 -4.21
CA VAL A 244 8.57 0.81 -5.57
C VAL A 244 8.88 2.21 -6.12
N ARG A 245 8.01 3.20 -5.92
CA ARG A 245 8.25 4.60 -6.31
C ARG A 245 9.44 5.23 -5.58
N LEU A 246 9.64 4.95 -4.30
CA LEU A 246 10.81 5.41 -3.55
C LEU A 246 12.13 4.83 -4.10
N HIS A 247 12.05 3.70 -4.79
CA HIS A 247 13.17 3.08 -5.49
C HIS A 247 13.26 3.50 -6.97
N ASP A 248 12.54 4.56 -7.37
CA ASP A 248 12.48 5.07 -8.75
C ASP A 248 11.96 4.03 -9.76
N GLY A 249 11.19 3.04 -9.25
CA GLY A 249 10.62 1.95 -10.00
C GLY A 249 9.16 2.18 -10.40
N ASP A 250 8.60 1.19 -11.11
CA ASP A 250 7.19 1.14 -11.50
C ASP A 250 6.59 -0.22 -11.11
N ILE A 251 5.27 -0.26 -10.89
CA ILE A 251 4.53 -1.50 -10.63
C ILE A 251 3.27 -1.53 -11.48
N ARG A 252 3.02 -2.70 -12.07
CA ARG A 252 1.87 -2.98 -12.95
C ARG A 252 1.14 -4.22 -12.50
N VAL A 253 -0.12 -4.32 -12.92
CA VAL A 253 -0.94 -5.51 -12.73
C VAL A 253 -1.53 -5.94 -14.08
N ASN A 254 -1.49 -7.23 -14.34
CA ASN A 254 -2.23 -7.87 -15.42
C ASN A 254 -3.09 -8.96 -14.78
N SER A 255 -4.41 -8.81 -14.88
CA SER A 255 -5.35 -9.70 -14.20
C SER A 255 -6.67 -9.80 -14.96
N ARG A 256 -7.33 -10.94 -14.82
CA ARG A 256 -8.68 -11.17 -15.32
C ARG A 256 -9.46 -11.95 -14.26
N PRO A 257 -10.77 -11.68 -14.12
CA PRO A 257 -11.61 -12.47 -13.23
C PRO A 257 -11.46 -13.99 -13.50
N ASP A 258 -11.34 -14.76 -12.43
CA ASP A 258 -11.19 -16.22 -12.41
C ASP A 258 -9.99 -16.78 -13.22
N ALA A 259 -9.02 -15.90 -13.53
CA ALA A 259 -7.79 -16.29 -14.24
C ALA A 259 -6.51 -15.83 -13.50
N GLY A 260 -6.67 -15.38 -12.25
CA GLY A 260 -5.56 -14.94 -11.42
C GLY A 260 -5.04 -13.54 -11.72
N SER A 261 -3.90 -13.22 -11.11
CA SER A 261 -3.25 -11.91 -11.26
C SER A 261 -1.74 -12.08 -11.38
N CYS A 262 -1.13 -11.23 -12.18
CA CYS A 262 0.33 -11.07 -12.25
C CYS A 262 0.70 -9.64 -11.89
N PHE A 263 1.44 -9.46 -10.81
CA PHE A 263 2.01 -8.19 -10.39
C PHE A 263 3.45 -8.12 -10.84
N THR A 264 3.78 -7.10 -11.65
CA THR A 264 5.13 -6.88 -12.20
C THR A 264 5.73 -5.64 -11.57
N VAL A 265 6.80 -5.81 -10.79
CA VAL A 265 7.62 -4.73 -10.23
C VAL A 265 8.84 -4.52 -11.12
N ILE A 266 9.08 -3.28 -11.49
CA ILE A 266 10.21 -2.85 -12.32
C ILE A 266 11.10 -1.96 -11.45
N LEU A 267 12.32 -2.38 -11.18
CA LEU A 267 13.28 -1.66 -10.35
C LEU A 267 14.53 -1.31 -11.18
N PRO A 268 14.94 -0.05 -11.26
CA PRO A 268 16.22 0.30 -11.87
C PRO A 268 17.36 -0.31 -11.04
N LYS A 269 18.37 -0.85 -11.71
CA LYS A 269 19.54 -1.41 -11.01
C LYS A 269 20.33 -0.37 -10.25
N GLY A 270 20.22 0.92 -10.64
CA GLY A 270 21.04 2.00 -10.15
C GLY A 270 22.45 1.97 -10.76
N GLU A 271 23.16 3.08 -10.70
CA GLU A 271 24.56 3.12 -11.08
C GLU A 271 25.37 2.34 -10.02
N LYS A 272 26.21 1.41 -10.47
CA LYS A 272 27.20 0.82 -9.58
C LYS A 272 28.09 1.95 -9.06
N PRO A 273 28.39 2.03 -7.74
CA PRO A 273 29.41 2.97 -7.28
C PRO A 273 30.70 2.68 -8.08
N VAL A 274 31.19 3.68 -8.77
CA VAL A 274 32.52 3.64 -9.41
C VAL A 274 33.52 3.48 -8.27
N LEU A 275 34.15 2.31 -8.19
CA LEU A 275 35.22 1.98 -7.25
C LEU A 275 36.46 2.84 -7.52
#